data_6e53e89c3f9fd1cb5ed02cf0d24dcd81
#
_entry.id   6e53e89c3f9fd1cb5ed02cf0d24dcd81
#
_cell.length_a   1.000
_cell.length_b   1.000
_cell.length_c   1.000
_cell.angle_alpha   90.00
_cell.angle_beta   90.00
_cell.angle_gamma   90.00
#
_symmetry.space_group_name_H-M   'P 1'
#
loop_
_entity.id
_entity.type
_entity.pdbx_description
1 polymer ?
#
loop_
_entity_poly.entity_id
_entity_poly.type
_entity_poly.pdbx_seq_one_letter_code
_entity_poly.pdbx_strand_id
1 'polypeptide(L)'
;MVGPGFESDNLSILSLIESVLNYAARPVLLDGGALSYLPALREDTAWTNTLTLLSGSLVLTPHFGEAVKLGKPFNIDVASMTQEEAAHQLALYYHATVVFKGQNTVIAQGEKSETVTKGTAVLSKAGTGDVLAGLIGGFLAQGMDVFDACKLGVAIHAQAGCIAENSYGQISACAEEVLDCVPQAIKDLSNTK
;
A
#
# COMPACT_ATOMS: atom_id res chain seq x y z
N MET A 1 4.76 5.82 8.16
CA MET A 1 4.43 4.42 7.82
C MET A 1 4.24 3.64 9.10
N VAL A 2 3.16 2.85 9.19
CA VAL A 2 2.78 2.03 10.37
C VAL A 2 2.28 0.68 9.87
N GLY A 3 2.64 -0.42 10.54
CA GLY A 3 1.99 -1.71 10.36
C GLY A 3 2.85 -2.91 9.98
N PRO A 4 3.95 -2.77 9.19
CA PRO A 4 4.83 -3.89 8.97
C PRO A 4 5.27 -4.55 10.28
N GLY A 5 5.12 -5.87 10.37
CA GLY A 5 5.47 -6.64 11.57
C GLY A 5 4.48 -6.56 12.74
N PHE A 6 3.33 -5.88 12.60
CA PHE A 6 2.32 -5.88 13.66
C PHE A 6 1.49 -7.18 13.64
N GLU A 7 1.26 -7.74 14.82
CA GLU A 7 0.34 -8.87 15.01
C GLU A 7 -1.12 -8.38 15.02
N SER A 8 -2.05 -9.20 14.50
CA SER A 8 -3.43 -8.78 14.21
C SER A 8 -4.35 -8.63 15.42
N ASP A 9 -3.93 -8.99 16.65
CA ASP A 9 -4.85 -9.14 17.80
C ASP A 9 -4.40 -8.37 19.06
N ASN A 10 -3.62 -7.30 18.90
CA ASN A 10 -3.09 -6.52 20.02
C ASN A 10 -3.81 -5.17 20.17
N LEU A 11 -4.63 -5.01 21.21
CA LEU A 11 -5.40 -3.78 21.48
C LEU A 11 -4.51 -2.53 21.66
N SER A 12 -3.27 -2.69 22.13
CA SER A 12 -2.34 -1.56 22.25
C SER A 12 -1.95 -0.99 20.90
N ILE A 13 -1.95 -1.82 19.84
CA ILE A 13 -1.68 -1.39 18.46
C ILE A 13 -2.86 -0.55 17.93
N LEU A 14 -4.10 -0.92 18.27
CA LEU A 14 -5.28 -0.12 17.90
C LEU A 14 -5.15 1.31 18.41
N SER A 15 -4.90 1.48 19.72
CA SER A 15 -4.72 2.82 20.33
C SER A 15 -3.55 3.59 19.74
N LEU A 16 -2.47 2.90 19.33
CA LEU A 16 -1.35 3.54 18.63
C LEU A 16 -1.77 4.05 17.25
N ILE A 17 -2.50 3.23 16.47
CA ILE A 17 -2.98 3.62 15.14
C ILE A 17 -3.94 4.81 15.26
N GLU A 18 -4.89 4.76 16.19
CA GLU A 18 -5.80 5.88 16.49
C GLU A 18 -5.03 7.17 16.81
N SER A 19 -4.03 7.07 17.68
CA SER A 19 -3.20 8.23 18.05
C SER A 19 -2.44 8.78 16.84
N VAL A 20 -1.82 7.92 16.03
CA VAL A 20 -1.11 8.35 14.82
C VAL A 20 -2.05 9.05 13.86
N LEU A 21 -3.24 8.50 13.63
CA LEU A 21 -4.20 9.06 12.69
C LEU A 21 -4.82 10.37 13.18
N ASN A 22 -5.08 10.49 14.48
CA ASN A 22 -5.65 11.71 15.08
C ASN A 22 -4.66 12.88 15.13
N TYR A 23 -3.36 12.60 15.23
CA TYR A 23 -2.34 13.65 15.42
C TYR A 23 -1.38 13.78 14.23
N ALA A 24 -1.60 13.05 13.12
CA ALA A 24 -0.74 13.11 11.96
C ALA A 24 -0.85 14.45 11.23
N ALA A 25 0.25 15.22 11.23
CA ALA A 25 0.38 16.45 10.43
C ALA A 25 0.95 16.17 9.01
N ARG A 26 1.15 14.91 8.65
CA ARG A 26 1.77 14.44 7.41
C ARG A 26 1.01 13.23 6.87
N PRO A 27 1.16 12.89 5.60
CA PRO A 27 0.58 11.67 5.06
C PRO A 27 0.95 10.43 5.88
N VAL A 28 -0.03 9.55 6.09
CA VAL A 28 0.14 8.28 6.83
C VAL A 28 -0.02 7.13 5.85
N LEU A 29 0.92 6.20 5.86
CA LEU A 29 0.83 4.95 5.15
C LEU A 29 0.61 3.81 6.16
N LEU A 30 -0.46 3.03 5.94
CA LEU A 30 -0.76 1.82 6.68
C LEU A 30 -0.58 0.59 5.79
N ASP A 31 0.18 -0.39 6.29
CA ASP A 31 0.45 -1.67 5.61
C ASP A 31 0.36 -2.84 6.59
N GLY A 32 0.24 -4.05 6.09
CA GLY A 32 0.33 -5.26 6.89
C GLY A 32 -0.66 -5.30 8.06
N GLY A 33 -0.15 -5.61 9.25
CA GLY A 33 -0.97 -5.74 10.46
C GLY A 33 -1.82 -4.52 10.79
N ALA A 34 -1.36 -3.29 10.48
CA ALA A 34 -2.15 -2.08 10.73
C ALA A 34 -3.46 -2.04 9.96
N LEU A 35 -3.52 -2.61 8.76
CA LEU A 35 -4.74 -2.68 7.96
C LEU A 35 -5.84 -3.51 8.63
N SER A 36 -5.47 -4.49 9.44
CA SER A 36 -6.41 -5.37 10.13
C SER A 36 -7.23 -4.67 11.22
N TYR A 37 -6.79 -3.51 11.69
CA TYR A 37 -7.47 -2.74 12.73
C TYR A 37 -8.50 -1.73 12.17
N LEU A 38 -8.37 -1.31 10.91
CA LEU A 38 -9.26 -0.32 10.31
C LEU A 38 -10.74 -0.75 10.33
N PRO A 39 -11.11 -2.02 10.07
CA PRO A 39 -12.50 -2.46 10.17
C PRO A 39 -13.13 -2.25 11.55
N ALA A 40 -12.37 -2.42 12.63
CA ALA A 40 -12.88 -2.25 13.99
C ALA A 40 -13.11 -0.79 14.36
N LEU A 41 -12.40 0.14 13.75
CA LEU A 41 -12.53 1.57 14.00
C LEU A 41 -13.80 2.18 13.39
N ARG A 42 -14.45 1.50 12.45
CA ARG A 42 -15.63 2.01 11.74
C ARG A 42 -16.83 2.29 12.63
N GLU A 43 -17.01 1.54 13.71
CA GLU A 43 -18.17 1.66 14.60
C GLU A 43 -18.12 2.95 15.46
N ASP A 44 -16.98 3.62 15.49
CA ASP A 44 -16.79 4.89 16.19
C ASP A 44 -17.07 6.08 15.26
N THR A 45 -18.05 6.93 15.63
CA THR A 45 -18.37 8.16 14.88
C THR A 45 -17.20 9.15 14.83
N ALA A 46 -16.35 9.17 15.87
CA ALA A 46 -15.13 9.98 15.90
C ALA A 46 -14.15 9.55 14.79
N TRP A 47 -14.09 8.26 14.49
CA TRP A 47 -13.27 7.71 13.44
C TRP A 47 -13.66 8.18 12.03
N THR A 48 -14.95 8.24 11.74
CA THR A 48 -15.44 8.75 10.44
C THR A 48 -14.96 10.20 10.22
N ASN A 49 -14.98 11.02 11.27
CA ASN A 49 -14.46 12.39 11.21
C ASN A 49 -12.94 12.41 10.98
N THR A 50 -12.19 11.54 11.64
CA THR A 50 -10.74 11.42 11.48
C THR A 50 -10.38 11.01 10.04
N LEU A 51 -11.05 10.03 9.45
CA LEU A 51 -10.84 9.63 8.05
C LEU A 51 -11.13 10.79 7.08
N THR A 52 -12.19 11.55 7.33
CA THR A 52 -12.52 12.71 6.50
C THR A 52 -11.44 13.80 6.60
N LEU A 53 -10.88 14.03 7.78
CA LEU A 53 -9.77 14.99 7.99
C LEU A 53 -8.47 14.53 7.31
N LEU A 54 -8.24 13.23 7.22
CA LEU A 54 -7.08 12.63 6.56
C LEU A 54 -7.29 12.44 5.05
N SER A 55 -8.45 12.83 4.50
CA SER A 55 -8.75 12.67 3.08
C SER A 55 -7.64 13.22 2.21
N GLY A 56 -7.12 12.37 1.31
CA GLY A 56 -5.97 12.66 0.46
C GLY A 56 -4.60 12.51 1.12
N SER A 57 -4.55 12.20 2.44
CA SER A 57 -3.29 12.02 3.19
C SER A 57 -3.10 10.60 3.73
N LEU A 58 -4.09 9.72 3.57
CA LEU A 58 -4.03 8.33 3.99
C LEU A 58 -3.71 7.42 2.81
N VAL A 59 -2.75 6.51 2.99
CA VAL A 59 -2.37 5.48 2.02
C VAL A 59 -2.58 4.11 2.65
N LEU A 60 -3.27 3.23 1.95
CA LEU A 60 -3.46 1.82 2.31
C LEU A 60 -2.83 0.94 1.24
N THR A 61 -2.06 -0.07 1.64
CA THR A 61 -1.35 -0.96 0.70
C THR A 61 -1.79 -2.42 0.84
N PRO A 62 -3.10 -2.74 0.70
CA PRO A 62 -3.58 -4.08 0.92
C PRO A 62 -3.16 -5.07 -0.18
N HIS A 63 -2.83 -6.30 0.21
CA HIS A 63 -2.94 -7.47 -0.67
C HIS A 63 -4.39 -7.99 -0.68
N PHE A 64 -4.70 -8.98 -1.53
CA PHE A 64 -6.07 -9.50 -1.70
C PHE A 64 -6.76 -9.87 -0.38
N GLY A 65 -6.07 -10.63 0.50
CA GLY A 65 -6.65 -11.05 1.78
C GLY A 65 -6.94 -9.88 2.75
N GLU A 66 -6.10 -8.85 2.73
CA GLU A 66 -6.30 -7.62 3.49
C GLU A 66 -7.45 -6.79 2.90
N ALA A 67 -7.52 -6.67 1.57
CA ALA A 67 -8.60 -5.97 0.88
C ALA A 67 -9.97 -6.59 1.18
N VAL A 68 -10.06 -7.93 1.22
CA VAL A 68 -11.30 -8.64 1.63
C VAL A 68 -11.70 -8.26 3.04
N LYS A 69 -10.75 -8.20 4.00
CA LYS A 69 -11.05 -7.78 5.38
C LYS A 69 -11.51 -6.32 5.44
N LEU A 70 -10.84 -5.43 4.70
CA LEU A 70 -11.20 -4.01 4.62
C LEU A 70 -12.59 -3.79 4.00
N GLY A 71 -13.00 -4.61 3.06
CA GLY A 71 -14.31 -4.51 2.40
C GLY A 71 -15.50 -4.94 3.30
N LYS A 72 -15.29 -5.87 4.23
CA LYS A 72 -16.36 -6.43 5.07
C LYS A 72 -17.26 -5.41 5.76
N PRO A 73 -16.75 -4.37 6.45
CA PRO A 73 -17.59 -3.39 7.14
C PRO A 73 -18.52 -2.63 6.21
N PHE A 74 -18.23 -2.56 4.93
CA PHE A 74 -18.98 -1.80 3.92
C PHE A 74 -19.81 -2.70 3.01
N ASN A 75 -19.89 -4.01 3.30
CA ASN A 75 -20.52 -5.01 2.46
C ASN A 75 -19.97 -5.05 1.02
N ILE A 76 -18.66 -4.76 0.87
CA ILE A 76 -17.95 -4.85 -0.40
C ILE A 76 -17.48 -6.29 -0.56
N ASP A 77 -18.02 -6.99 -1.56
CA ASP A 77 -17.56 -8.32 -1.94
C ASP A 77 -16.37 -8.22 -2.91
N VAL A 78 -15.19 -7.97 -2.34
CA VAL A 78 -13.93 -7.82 -3.10
C VAL A 78 -13.66 -9.02 -4.00
N ALA A 79 -14.12 -10.23 -3.62
CA ALA A 79 -13.87 -11.44 -4.37
C ALA A 79 -14.69 -11.54 -5.68
N SER A 80 -15.82 -10.84 -5.75
CA SER A 80 -16.68 -10.80 -6.93
C SER A 80 -16.36 -9.64 -7.90
N MET A 81 -15.47 -8.73 -7.51
CA MET A 81 -15.11 -7.52 -8.26
C MET A 81 -13.78 -7.69 -8.99
N THR A 82 -13.57 -6.87 -10.02
CA THR A 82 -12.22 -6.65 -10.56
C THR A 82 -11.36 -5.96 -9.51
N GLN A 83 -10.04 -6.12 -9.61
CA GLN A 83 -9.11 -5.47 -8.68
C GLN A 83 -9.23 -3.95 -8.72
N GLU A 84 -9.51 -3.38 -9.89
CA GLU A 84 -9.71 -1.94 -10.07
C GLU A 84 -10.99 -1.45 -9.37
N GLU A 85 -12.12 -2.13 -9.57
CA GLU A 85 -13.37 -1.81 -8.89
C GLU A 85 -13.22 -1.89 -7.37
N ALA A 86 -12.59 -2.95 -6.87
CA ALA A 86 -12.35 -3.10 -5.45
C ALA A 86 -11.43 -2.02 -4.89
N ALA A 87 -10.36 -1.65 -5.60
CA ALA A 87 -9.46 -0.57 -5.20
C ALA A 87 -10.19 0.77 -5.11
N HIS A 88 -11.04 1.09 -6.10
CA HIS A 88 -11.87 2.30 -6.09
C HIS A 88 -12.87 2.31 -4.93
N GLN A 89 -13.59 1.23 -4.70
CA GLN A 89 -14.54 1.14 -3.60
C GLN A 89 -13.84 1.36 -2.25
N LEU A 90 -12.72 0.69 -2.02
CA LEU A 90 -11.95 0.87 -0.78
C LEU A 90 -11.41 2.30 -0.65
N ALA A 91 -10.89 2.89 -1.73
CA ALA A 91 -10.41 4.28 -1.72
C ALA A 91 -11.51 5.28 -1.35
N LEU A 92 -12.71 5.07 -1.87
CA LEU A 92 -13.89 5.90 -1.59
C LEU A 92 -14.30 5.79 -0.11
N TYR A 93 -14.46 4.56 0.39
CA TYR A 93 -14.98 4.34 1.75
C TYR A 93 -13.99 4.69 2.86
N TYR A 94 -12.69 4.54 2.60
CA TYR A 94 -11.64 4.91 3.55
C TYR A 94 -11.10 6.34 3.35
N HIS A 95 -11.62 7.09 2.36
CA HIS A 95 -11.10 8.42 1.98
C HIS A 95 -9.58 8.42 1.78
N ALA A 96 -9.05 7.35 1.18
CA ALA A 96 -7.63 7.05 1.10
C ALA A 96 -7.14 6.85 -0.33
N THR A 97 -5.82 6.91 -0.52
CA THR A 97 -5.18 6.31 -1.70
C THR A 97 -4.96 4.83 -1.41
N VAL A 98 -5.49 3.96 -2.24
CA VAL A 98 -5.34 2.50 -2.11
C VAL A 98 -4.36 1.99 -3.15
N VAL A 99 -3.32 1.31 -2.69
CA VAL A 99 -2.36 0.56 -3.52
C VAL A 99 -2.71 -0.92 -3.36
N PHE A 100 -3.58 -1.43 -4.20
CA PHE A 100 -4.03 -2.82 -4.14
C PHE A 100 -2.99 -3.73 -4.80
N LYS A 101 -2.23 -4.43 -3.95
CA LYS A 101 -1.15 -5.33 -4.38
C LYS A 101 -1.68 -6.60 -5.05
N GLY A 102 -1.07 -6.99 -6.17
CA GLY A 102 -1.41 -8.20 -6.91
C GLY A 102 -0.40 -8.45 -8.04
N GLN A 103 -0.73 -9.37 -8.94
CA GLN A 103 0.06 -9.58 -10.16
C GLN A 103 0.17 -8.27 -10.95
N ASN A 104 -0.93 -7.55 -11.06
CA ASN A 104 -0.98 -6.14 -11.43
C ASN A 104 -1.27 -5.35 -10.15
N THR A 105 -0.60 -4.23 -9.93
CA THR A 105 -0.88 -3.39 -8.77
C THR A 105 -1.72 -2.21 -9.22
N VAL A 106 -2.89 -2.03 -8.59
CA VAL A 106 -3.81 -0.92 -8.86
C VAL A 106 -3.63 0.16 -7.81
N ILE A 107 -3.45 1.40 -8.25
CA ILE A 107 -3.45 2.59 -7.41
C ILE A 107 -4.75 3.34 -7.68
N ALA A 108 -5.57 3.59 -6.64
CA ALA A 108 -6.83 4.32 -6.75
C ALA A 108 -6.93 5.44 -5.71
N GLN A 109 -7.39 6.62 -6.13
CA GLN A 109 -7.65 7.79 -5.27
C GLN A 109 -8.78 8.63 -5.88
N GLY A 110 -9.93 8.66 -5.24
CA GLY A 110 -11.13 9.33 -5.79
C GLY A 110 -11.45 8.78 -7.19
N GLU A 111 -11.52 9.68 -8.19
CA GLU A 111 -11.77 9.31 -9.58
C GLU A 111 -10.52 8.86 -10.35
N LYS A 112 -9.34 8.97 -9.75
CA LYS A 112 -8.08 8.60 -10.39
C LYS A 112 -7.77 7.14 -10.15
N SER A 113 -7.34 6.43 -11.21
CA SER A 113 -6.71 5.11 -11.07
C SER A 113 -5.54 4.95 -12.04
N GLU A 114 -4.61 4.10 -11.66
CA GLU A 114 -3.52 3.65 -12.52
C GLU A 114 -3.18 2.21 -12.18
N THR A 115 -2.92 1.41 -13.21
CA THR A 115 -2.54 0.00 -13.06
C THR A 115 -1.12 -0.20 -13.55
N VAL A 116 -0.26 -0.67 -12.67
CA VAL A 116 1.09 -1.12 -13.02
C VAL A 116 1.05 -2.61 -13.31
N THR A 117 1.20 -2.95 -14.59
CA THR A 117 1.14 -4.35 -15.09
C THR A 117 2.50 -5.04 -15.09
N LYS A 118 3.58 -4.31 -14.79
CA LYS A 118 4.93 -4.83 -14.70
C LYS A 118 5.15 -5.39 -13.29
N GLY A 119 5.30 -6.70 -13.21
CA GLY A 119 5.56 -7.38 -11.95
C GLY A 119 6.16 -8.76 -12.19
N THR A 120 6.71 -9.35 -11.14
CA THR A 120 7.27 -10.71 -11.18
C THR A 120 6.79 -11.51 -9.97
N ALA A 121 6.89 -12.83 -10.05
CA ALA A 121 6.57 -13.71 -8.93
C ALA A 121 7.50 -13.49 -7.71
N VAL A 122 8.68 -12.90 -7.90
CA VAL A 122 9.57 -12.50 -6.79
C VAL A 122 8.86 -11.57 -5.82
N LEU A 123 8.03 -10.66 -6.32
CA LEU A 123 7.30 -9.67 -5.51
C LEU A 123 6.16 -10.27 -4.68
N SER A 124 5.84 -11.55 -4.84
CA SER A 124 4.88 -12.26 -3.99
C SER A 124 5.49 -12.83 -2.70
N LYS A 125 6.82 -12.73 -2.55
CA LYS A 125 7.52 -13.25 -1.38
C LYS A 125 7.39 -12.33 -0.17
N ALA A 126 7.47 -12.93 1.03
CA ALA A 126 7.41 -12.18 2.27
C ALA A 126 8.50 -11.09 2.34
N GLY A 127 8.16 -9.93 2.88
CA GLY A 127 9.05 -8.77 3.02
C GLY A 127 9.12 -7.85 1.81
N THR A 128 8.73 -8.28 0.61
CA THR A 128 8.73 -7.40 -0.58
C THR A 128 7.71 -6.28 -0.46
N GLY A 129 6.60 -6.52 0.24
CA GLY A 129 5.62 -5.48 0.60
C GLY A 129 6.20 -4.40 1.50
N ASP A 130 7.11 -4.76 2.42
CA ASP A 130 7.77 -3.80 3.30
C ASP A 130 8.72 -2.89 2.51
N VAL A 131 9.39 -3.43 1.47
CA VAL A 131 10.19 -2.63 0.52
C VAL A 131 9.30 -1.63 -0.22
N LEU A 132 8.14 -2.06 -0.73
CA LEU A 132 7.17 -1.17 -1.39
C LEU A 132 6.69 -0.07 -0.44
N ALA A 133 6.28 -0.44 0.77
CA ALA A 133 5.81 0.52 1.78
C ALA A 133 6.91 1.52 2.17
N GLY A 134 8.16 1.05 2.26
CA GLY A 134 9.33 1.89 2.50
C GLY A 134 9.59 2.90 1.38
N LEU A 135 9.48 2.49 0.11
CA LEU A 135 9.62 3.35 -1.06
C LEU A 135 8.56 4.46 -1.07
N ILE A 136 7.29 4.09 -0.96
CA ILE A 136 6.18 5.06 -0.91
C ILE A 136 6.36 6.00 0.28
N GLY A 137 6.63 5.47 1.48
CA GLY A 137 6.86 6.26 2.68
C GLY A 137 8.01 7.24 2.55
N GLY A 138 9.10 6.84 1.89
CA GLY A 138 10.25 7.70 1.60
C GLY A 138 9.91 8.87 0.67
N PHE A 139 9.10 8.67 -0.37
CA PHE A 139 8.63 9.74 -1.25
C PHE A 139 7.64 10.68 -0.55
N LEU A 140 6.72 10.16 0.25
CA LEU A 140 5.82 10.95 1.07
C LEU A 140 6.58 11.83 2.08
N ALA A 141 7.64 11.30 2.70
CA ALA A 141 8.47 12.05 3.63
C ALA A 141 9.22 13.21 2.96
N GLN A 142 9.50 13.10 1.66
CA GLN A 142 10.10 14.15 0.83
C GLN A 142 9.08 15.19 0.34
N GLY A 143 7.81 15.03 0.65
CA GLY A 143 6.74 15.98 0.29
C GLY A 143 6.16 15.77 -1.10
N MET A 144 6.36 14.59 -1.71
CA MET A 144 5.73 14.24 -2.98
C MET A 144 4.20 14.13 -2.80
N ASP A 145 3.44 14.48 -3.85
CA ASP A 145 2.00 14.22 -3.88
C ASP A 145 1.71 12.73 -3.60
N VAL A 146 0.62 12.48 -2.89
CA VAL A 146 0.33 11.12 -2.37
C VAL A 146 0.12 10.12 -3.52
N PHE A 147 -0.64 10.49 -4.54
CA PHE A 147 -0.90 9.61 -5.68
C PHE A 147 0.38 9.37 -6.49
N ASP A 148 1.16 10.42 -6.73
CA ASP A 148 2.43 10.32 -7.47
C ASP A 148 3.48 9.50 -6.69
N ALA A 149 3.55 9.64 -5.36
CA ALA A 149 4.41 8.84 -4.51
C ALA A 149 4.06 7.34 -4.59
N CYS A 150 2.77 7.01 -4.61
CA CYS A 150 2.31 5.64 -4.78
C CYS A 150 2.67 5.09 -6.17
N LYS A 151 2.43 5.85 -7.24
CA LYS A 151 2.78 5.46 -8.61
C LYS A 151 4.27 5.20 -8.76
N LEU A 152 5.09 6.16 -8.34
CA LEU A 152 6.54 6.05 -8.46
C LEU A 152 7.07 4.89 -7.61
N GLY A 153 6.58 4.74 -6.38
CA GLY A 153 6.96 3.63 -5.50
C GLY A 153 6.65 2.27 -6.11
N VAL A 154 5.43 2.10 -6.66
CA VAL A 154 5.02 0.85 -7.32
C VAL A 154 5.85 0.59 -8.59
N ALA A 155 6.10 1.60 -9.41
CA ALA A 155 6.90 1.46 -10.63
C ALA A 155 8.35 1.04 -10.34
N ILE A 156 8.99 1.67 -9.35
CA ILE A 156 10.35 1.34 -8.92
C ILE A 156 10.39 -0.08 -8.32
N HIS A 157 9.44 -0.42 -7.46
CA HIS A 157 9.35 -1.74 -6.85
C HIS A 157 9.18 -2.84 -7.91
N ALA A 158 8.30 -2.64 -8.89
CA ALA A 158 8.10 -3.56 -10.00
C ALA A 158 9.37 -3.74 -10.84
N GLN A 159 10.06 -2.65 -11.17
CA GLN A 159 11.32 -2.69 -11.91
C GLN A 159 12.42 -3.38 -11.11
N ALA A 160 12.54 -3.09 -9.80
CA ALA A 160 13.53 -3.71 -8.92
C ALA A 160 13.30 -5.23 -8.83
N GLY A 161 12.04 -5.66 -8.73
CA GLY A 161 11.68 -7.08 -8.77
C GLY A 161 12.12 -7.76 -10.06
N CYS A 162 11.91 -7.13 -11.22
CA CYS A 162 12.37 -7.66 -12.51
C CYS A 162 13.90 -7.76 -12.57
N ILE A 163 14.64 -6.78 -12.07
CA ILE A 163 16.10 -6.81 -12.01
C ILE A 163 16.57 -7.92 -11.08
N ALA A 164 15.97 -8.08 -9.92
CA ALA A 164 16.29 -9.13 -8.96
C ALA A 164 16.03 -10.53 -9.55
N GLU A 165 14.89 -10.72 -10.22
CA GLU A 165 14.58 -11.99 -10.90
C GLU A 165 15.61 -12.33 -11.96
N ASN A 166 16.00 -11.36 -12.79
CA ASN A 166 17.01 -11.56 -13.84
C ASN A 166 18.41 -11.86 -13.29
N SER A 167 18.78 -11.27 -12.15
CA SER A 167 20.11 -11.39 -11.55
C SER A 167 20.26 -12.64 -10.69
N TYR A 168 19.23 -13.02 -9.95
CA TYR A 168 19.29 -14.08 -8.93
C TYR A 168 18.35 -15.25 -9.23
N GLY A 169 17.42 -15.09 -10.18
CA GLY A 169 16.40 -16.08 -10.50
C GLY A 169 15.19 -16.01 -9.56
N GLN A 170 14.05 -16.45 -10.08
CA GLN A 170 12.75 -16.39 -9.39
C GLN A 170 12.74 -17.11 -8.03
N ILE A 171 13.46 -18.23 -7.91
CA ILE A 171 13.48 -19.03 -6.67
C ILE A 171 14.35 -18.38 -5.61
N SER A 172 15.50 -17.85 -6.00
CA SER A 172 16.54 -17.36 -5.07
C SER A 172 16.30 -15.93 -4.60
N ALA A 173 15.82 -15.04 -5.50
CA ALA A 173 15.59 -13.64 -5.13
C ALA A 173 14.54 -13.52 -4.03
N CYS A 174 14.85 -12.77 -2.96
CA CYS A 174 14.02 -12.45 -1.81
C CYS A 174 13.85 -10.93 -1.70
N ALA A 175 13.28 -10.46 -0.60
CA ALA A 175 13.06 -9.03 -0.36
C ALA A 175 14.36 -8.22 -0.31
N GLU A 176 15.43 -8.81 0.21
CA GLU A 176 16.75 -8.16 0.29
C GLU A 176 17.32 -7.87 -1.09
N GLU A 177 17.26 -8.86 -2.02
CA GLU A 177 17.72 -8.66 -3.39
C GLU A 177 16.86 -7.66 -4.16
N VAL A 178 15.56 -7.61 -3.87
CA VAL A 178 14.67 -6.56 -4.43
C VAL A 178 15.09 -5.19 -3.93
N LEU A 179 15.38 -5.05 -2.63
CA LEU A 179 15.85 -3.80 -2.04
C LEU A 179 17.19 -3.35 -2.65
N ASP A 180 18.14 -4.26 -2.81
CA ASP A 180 19.45 -3.98 -3.39
C ASP A 180 19.36 -3.56 -4.86
N CYS A 181 18.31 -3.98 -5.57
CA CYS A 181 18.06 -3.59 -6.96
C CYS A 181 17.36 -2.23 -7.11
N VAL A 182 16.86 -1.61 -6.03
CA VAL A 182 16.15 -0.32 -6.07
C VAL A 182 16.99 0.80 -6.71
N PRO A 183 18.29 0.99 -6.38
CA PRO A 183 19.08 2.05 -6.99
C PRO A 183 19.19 1.90 -8.53
N GLN A 184 19.33 0.68 -9.01
CA GLN A 184 19.38 0.41 -10.45
C GLN A 184 18.01 0.65 -11.10
N ALA A 185 16.93 0.24 -10.46
CA ALA A 185 15.56 0.48 -10.93
C ALA A 185 15.27 1.98 -11.10
N ILE A 186 15.67 2.80 -10.12
CA ILE A 186 15.54 4.26 -10.20
C ILE A 186 16.32 4.81 -11.39
N LYS A 187 17.58 4.39 -11.57
CA LYS A 187 18.42 4.82 -12.67
C LYS A 187 17.80 4.46 -14.03
N ASP A 188 17.29 3.24 -14.18
CA ASP A 188 16.70 2.78 -15.43
C ASP A 188 15.43 3.58 -15.78
N LEU A 189 14.54 3.79 -14.82
CA LEU A 189 13.32 4.57 -15.02
C LEU A 189 13.61 6.05 -15.32
N SER A 190 14.66 6.64 -14.73
CA SER A 190 15.07 8.02 -14.98
C SER A 190 15.63 8.23 -16.39
N ASN A 191 16.13 7.18 -17.05
CA ASN A 191 16.70 7.22 -18.39
C ASN A 191 15.66 6.90 -19.49
N THR A 192 14.46 6.49 -19.12
CA THR A 192 13.37 6.22 -20.07
C THR A 192 12.67 7.56 -20.38
N LYS A 193 13.09 8.21 -21.47
CA LYS A 193 12.46 9.42 -22.03
C LYS A 193 11.42 9.06 -23.05
#